data_3ab7af71446159ddc272d4ce19cc772e
#
_entry.id   3ab7af71446159ddc272d4ce19cc772e
#
_cell.length_a   1.000
_cell.length_b   1.000
_cell.length_c   1.000
_cell.angle_alpha   90.00
_cell.angle_beta   90.00
_cell.angle_gamma   90.00
#
_symmetry.space_group_name_H-M   'P 1'
#
loop_
_entity.id
_entity.type
_entity.pdbx_description
1 polymer ?
#
loop_
_entity_poly.entity_id
_entity_poly.type
_entity_poly.pdbx_seq_one_letter_code
_entity_poly.pdbx_strand_id
1 'polypeptide(L)'
;SGYDGGTGASPRNSIRDAGLPCEMGLAEAHQTLALNHLRQRMTLETDGKLMTGRDIAIAALLGAEEYSFASLALVAIGCVMMRVCSLNTCPVGIATQNPALRKFFAGKPEHIIH
;
A
#
# COMPACT_ATOMS: atom_id res chain seq x y z
N SER A 1 -4.35 -4.06 5.59
CA SER A 1 -5.52 -4.87 5.30
C SER A 1 -5.15 -6.13 4.52
N GLY A 2 -5.92 -7.22 4.67
CA GLY A 2 -5.64 -8.48 3.99
C GLY A 2 -5.98 -8.43 2.50
N TYR A 3 -7.14 -7.96 2.14
CA TYR A 3 -7.59 -7.86 0.75
C TYR A 3 -6.92 -6.67 0.04
N ASP A 4 -6.35 -6.91 -1.13
CA ASP A 4 -5.59 -5.92 -1.91
C ASP A 4 -4.37 -5.28 -1.19
N GLY A 5 -4.09 -5.68 0.04
CA GLY A 5 -2.91 -5.28 0.80
C GLY A 5 -1.76 -6.28 0.67
N GLY A 6 -0.82 -6.16 1.57
CA GLY A 6 0.36 -7.01 1.62
C GLY A 6 1.56 -6.46 0.87
N THR A 7 2.72 -7.07 1.11
CA THR A 7 3.98 -6.63 0.52
C THR A 7 4.09 -7.01 -0.96
N GLY A 8 5.01 -6.38 -1.70
CA GLY A 8 5.31 -6.74 -3.08
C GLY A 8 5.79 -8.19 -3.25
N ALA A 9 6.31 -8.79 -2.19
CA ALA A 9 6.76 -10.17 -2.16
C ALA A 9 5.65 -11.20 -1.88
N SER A 10 4.46 -10.75 -1.45
CA SER A 10 3.36 -11.65 -1.11
C SER A 10 2.85 -12.41 -2.35
N PRO A 11 2.48 -13.70 -2.20
CA PRO A 11 1.84 -14.45 -3.28
C PRO A 11 0.54 -13.79 -3.73
N ARG A 12 0.21 -13.96 -5.00
CA ARG A 12 -0.96 -13.31 -5.60
C ARG A 12 -2.29 -13.71 -4.94
N ASN A 13 -2.41 -14.97 -4.53
CA ASN A 13 -3.58 -15.46 -3.82
C ASN A 13 -3.72 -14.81 -2.43
N SER A 14 -2.62 -14.60 -1.70
CA SER A 14 -2.66 -13.88 -0.42
C SER A 14 -3.14 -12.44 -0.56
N ILE A 15 -2.77 -11.77 -1.66
CA ILE A 15 -3.18 -10.38 -1.92
C ILE A 15 -4.67 -10.30 -2.29
N ARG A 16 -5.19 -11.29 -3.01
CA ARG A 16 -6.56 -11.24 -3.55
C ARG A 16 -7.60 -11.90 -2.66
N ASP A 17 -7.21 -12.94 -1.94
CA ASP A 17 -8.16 -13.86 -1.34
C ASP A 17 -8.05 -13.92 0.20
N ALA A 18 -7.09 -13.22 0.79
CA ALA A 18 -6.92 -13.18 2.24
C ALA A 18 -7.51 -11.91 2.86
N GLY A 19 -8.39 -12.06 3.84
CA GLY A 19 -8.99 -10.98 4.58
C GLY A 19 -10.18 -10.31 3.89
N LEU A 20 -10.68 -9.25 4.51
CA LEU A 20 -11.79 -8.43 4.02
C LEU A 20 -11.29 -7.21 3.26
N PRO A 21 -12.13 -6.58 2.42
CA PRO A 21 -11.84 -5.29 1.83
C PRO A 21 -11.43 -4.26 2.89
N CYS A 22 -10.44 -3.44 2.58
CA CYS A 22 -9.91 -2.43 3.49
C CYS A 22 -10.99 -1.47 3.98
N GLU A 23 -11.88 -1.08 3.10
CA GLU A 23 -12.98 -0.16 3.38
C GLU A 23 -13.94 -0.70 4.44
N MET A 24 -14.26 -1.98 4.39
CA MET A 24 -15.09 -2.63 5.41
C MET A 24 -14.38 -2.67 6.76
N GLY A 25 -13.12 -3.10 6.78
CA GLY A 25 -12.34 -3.16 8.01
C GLY A 25 -12.15 -1.80 8.66
N LEU A 26 -11.91 -0.76 7.86
CA LEU A 26 -11.77 0.61 8.35
C LEU A 26 -13.08 1.13 8.96
N ALA A 27 -14.21 0.95 8.26
CA ALA A 27 -15.52 1.37 8.74
C ALA A 27 -15.92 0.65 10.04
N GLU A 28 -15.71 -0.65 10.13
CA GLU A 28 -15.96 -1.45 11.34
C GLU A 28 -15.07 -1.00 12.51
N ALA A 29 -13.78 -0.80 12.27
CA ALA A 29 -12.85 -0.33 13.30
C ALA A 29 -13.27 1.06 13.82
N HIS A 30 -13.57 1.99 12.92
CA HIS A 30 -14.05 3.32 13.29
C HIS A 30 -15.32 3.26 14.14
N GLN A 31 -16.33 2.53 13.70
CA GLN A 31 -17.62 2.41 14.40
C GLN A 31 -17.45 1.72 15.75
N THR A 32 -16.69 0.65 15.81
CA THR A 32 -16.42 -0.07 17.07
C THR A 32 -15.72 0.81 18.09
N LEU A 33 -14.72 1.57 17.67
CA LEU A 33 -14.03 2.52 18.54
C LEU A 33 -14.96 3.65 19.01
N ALA A 34 -15.80 4.14 18.14
CA ALA A 34 -16.77 5.19 18.47
C ALA A 34 -17.81 4.70 19.50
N LEU A 35 -18.37 3.50 19.29
CA LEU A 35 -19.35 2.89 20.21
C LEU A 35 -18.77 2.64 21.60
N ASN A 36 -17.48 2.36 21.70
CA ASN A 36 -16.81 2.12 22.98
C ASN A 36 -16.14 3.36 23.56
N HIS A 37 -16.37 4.54 23.02
CA HIS A 37 -15.75 5.80 23.44
C HIS A 37 -14.22 5.80 23.40
N LEU A 38 -13.63 4.99 22.53
CA LEU A 38 -12.18 4.86 22.34
C LEU A 38 -11.65 5.65 21.17
N ARG A 39 -12.52 6.06 20.23
CA ARG A 39 -12.10 6.70 18.97
C ARG A 39 -11.26 7.97 19.19
N GLN A 40 -11.57 8.74 20.22
CA GLN A 40 -10.84 9.97 20.58
C GLN A 40 -9.43 9.73 21.14
N ARG A 41 -9.11 8.49 21.51
CA ARG A 41 -7.84 8.09 22.08
C ARG A 41 -6.89 7.43 21.10
N MET A 42 -7.34 7.22 19.88
CA MET A 42 -6.62 6.46 18.86
C MET A 42 -6.71 7.16 17.51
N THR A 43 -5.59 7.27 16.83
CA THR A 43 -5.51 7.67 15.42
C THR A 43 -5.70 6.43 14.56
N LEU A 44 -6.57 6.51 13.56
CA LEU A 44 -6.76 5.45 12.58
C LEU A 44 -5.94 5.72 11.33
N GLU A 45 -4.97 4.86 11.11
CA GLU A 45 -4.19 4.82 9.88
C GLU A 45 -4.75 3.74 8.95
N THR A 46 -4.82 4.03 7.66
CA THR A 46 -5.17 3.05 6.64
C THR A 46 -4.07 2.89 5.61
N ASP A 47 -3.82 1.63 5.26
CA ASP A 47 -2.95 1.20 4.17
C ASP A 47 -3.68 0.10 3.39
N GLY A 48 -3.48 0.06 2.12
CA GLY A 48 -4.08 -0.97 1.28
C GLY A 48 -4.39 -0.45 -0.12
N LYS A 49 -3.32 -0.27 -0.92
CA LYS A 49 -3.45 0.07 -2.34
C LYS A 49 -4.15 1.40 -2.61
N LEU A 50 -3.90 2.37 -1.75
CA LEU A 50 -4.32 3.75 -1.99
C LEU A 50 -3.49 4.33 -3.16
N MET A 51 -4.14 4.61 -4.29
CA MET A 51 -3.46 5.01 -5.53
C MET A 51 -3.89 6.38 -6.03
N THR A 52 -5.05 6.86 -5.59
CA THR A 52 -5.64 8.11 -6.09
C THR A 52 -6.14 8.98 -4.95
N GLY A 53 -6.33 10.28 -5.22
CA GLY A 53 -6.95 11.19 -4.26
C GLY A 53 -8.40 10.78 -3.91
N ARG A 54 -9.10 10.09 -4.82
CA ARG A 54 -10.43 9.53 -4.54
C ARG A 54 -10.38 8.45 -3.45
N ASP A 55 -9.37 7.58 -3.49
CA ASP A 55 -9.20 6.53 -2.48
C ASP A 55 -8.98 7.14 -1.09
N ILE A 56 -8.19 8.22 -1.03
CA ILE A 56 -7.97 9.00 0.20
C ILE A 56 -9.28 9.62 0.70
N ALA A 57 -10.05 10.25 -0.19
CA ALA A 57 -11.31 10.87 0.20
C ALA A 57 -12.32 9.85 0.74
N ILE A 58 -12.41 8.66 0.11
CA ILE A 58 -13.25 7.56 0.59
C ILE A 58 -12.77 7.08 1.96
N ALA A 59 -11.46 6.84 2.12
CA ALA A 59 -10.90 6.39 3.39
C ALA A 59 -11.14 7.41 4.51
N ALA A 60 -11.02 8.72 4.23
CA ALA A 60 -11.34 9.78 5.19
C ALA A 60 -12.81 9.74 5.61
N LEU A 61 -13.72 9.58 4.67
CA LEU A 61 -15.16 9.45 4.96
C LEU A 61 -15.49 8.22 5.81
N LEU A 62 -14.70 7.15 5.71
CA LEU A 62 -14.82 5.92 6.50
C LEU A 62 -14.15 6.02 7.88
N GLY A 63 -13.44 7.10 8.15
CA GLY A 63 -12.87 7.39 9.47
C GLY A 63 -11.35 7.34 9.59
N ALA A 64 -10.60 7.21 8.50
CA ALA A 64 -9.14 7.30 8.54
C ALA A 64 -8.68 8.74 8.74
N GLU A 65 -7.58 8.90 9.48
CA GLU A 65 -6.89 10.17 9.74
C GLU A 65 -5.48 10.18 9.16
N GLU A 66 -4.87 9.01 9.05
CA GLU A 66 -3.55 8.82 8.47
C GLU A 66 -3.58 7.80 7.34
N TYR A 67 -2.67 7.94 6.39
CA TYR A 67 -2.67 7.17 5.15
C TYR A 67 -1.26 6.72 4.80
N SER A 68 -1.06 5.42 4.59
CA SER A 68 0.20 4.86 4.14
C SER A 68 0.17 4.50 2.66
N PHE A 69 1.27 4.77 1.99
CA PHE A 69 1.44 4.51 0.56
C PHE A 69 2.70 3.71 0.31
N ALA A 70 2.59 2.63 -0.46
CA ALA A 70 3.74 1.87 -0.93
C ALA A 70 3.77 1.77 -2.45
N SER A 71 2.75 1.16 -3.05
CA SER A 71 2.71 0.91 -4.50
C SER A 71 2.73 2.19 -5.32
N LEU A 72 2.05 3.23 -4.88
CA LEU A 72 2.04 4.54 -5.56
C LEU A 72 3.45 5.10 -5.70
N ALA A 73 4.19 5.17 -4.60
CA ALA A 73 5.57 5.65 -4.58
C ALA A 73 6.49 4.76 -5.43
N LEU A 74 6.32 3.44 -5.37
CA LEU A 74 7.09 2.51 -6.19
C LEU A 74 6.84 2.72 -7.69
N VAL A 75 5.59 2.93 -8.10
CA VAL A 75 5.24 3.21 -9.50
C VAL A 75 5.84 4.54 -9.95
N ALA A 76 5.79 5.57 -9.12
CA ALA A 76 6.39 6.87 -9.43
C ALA A 76 7.90 6.79 -9.69
N ILE A 77 8.63 5.89 -9.02
CA ILE A 77 10.07 5.69 -9.27
C ILE A 77 10.37 4.63 -10.33
N GLY A 78 9.36 4.14 -11.05
CA GLY A 78 9.53 3.26 -12.22
C GLY A 78 9.21 1.79 -12.00
N CYS A 79 8.51 1.40 -10.93
CA CYS A 79 8.08 0.03 -10.74
C CYS A 79 7.01 -0.35 -11.78
N VAL A 80 7.22 -1.47 -12.47
CA VAL A 80 6.30 -2.00 -13.49
C VAL A 80 5.34 -3.06 -12.95
N MET A 81 5.27 -3.24 -11.64
CA MET A 81 4.33 -4.13 -10.94
C MET A 81 4.37 -5.60 -11.38
N MET A 82 5.53 -6.11 -11.78
CA MET A 82 5.69 -7.52 -12.20
C MET A 82 5.55 -8.55 -11.08
N ARG A 83 5.59 -8.11 -9.82
CA ARG A 83 5.45 -9.00 -8.66
C ARG A 83 6.51 -10.08 -8.53
N VAL A 84 7.74 -9.82 -8.99
CA VAL A 84 8.92 -10.69 -8.83
C VAL A 84 9.85 -10.22 -7.72
N CYS A 85 9.34 -9.45 -6.78
CA CYS A 85 10.13 -8.78 -5.76
C CYS A 85 10.90 -9.75 -4.84
N SER A 86 10.37 -10.96 -4.62
CA SER A 86 11.01 -11.99 -3.80
C SER A 86 12.05 -12.85 -4.55
N LEU A 87 12.14 -12.71 -5.88
CA LEU A 87 12.94 -13.60 -6.72
C LEU A 87 14.33 -13.05 -7.09
N ASN A 88 14.66 -11.85 -6.63
CA ASN A 88 15.91 -11.16 -6.98
C ASN A 88 16.10 -10.92 -8.50
N THR A 89 14.98 -10.89 -9.25
CA THR A 89 14.96 -10.76 -10.71
C THR A 89 14.20 -9.52 -11.19
N CYS A 90 14.10 -8.50 -10.34
CA CYS A 90 13.38 -7.27 -10.67
C CYS A 90 14.01 -6.59 -11.91
N PRO A 91 13.27 -6.46 -13.03
CA PRO A 91 13.84 -5.98 -14.29
C PRO A 91 14.16 -4.48 -14.28
N VAL A 92 13.53 -3.73 -13.38
CA VAL A 92 13.77 -2.28 -13.22
C VAL A 92 14.75 -1.95 -12.10
N GLY A 93 15.37 -2.95 -11.49
CA GLY A 93 16.44 -2.75 -10.51
C GLY A 93 16.02 -2.30 -9.12
N ILE A 94 14.72 -2.24 -8.81
CA ILE A 94 14.21 -1.78 -7.51
C ILE A 94 14.39 -2.87 -6.44
N ALA A 95 13.79 -4.04 -6.65
CA ALA A 95 13.76 -5.14 -5.68
C ALA A 95 14.75 -6.24 -6.08
N THR A 96 16.03 -5.91 -6.16
CA THR A 96 17.09 -6.87 -6.49
C THR A 96 18.43 -6.44 -5.90
N GLN A 97 19.25 -7.42 -5.53
CA GLN A 97 20.64 -7.22 -5.16
C GLN A 97 21.60 -7.54 -6.32
N ASN A 98 21.09 -8.05 -7.45
CA ASN A 98 21.91 -8.35 -8.61
C ASN A 98 22.47 -7.05 -9.24
N PRO A 99 23.81 -6.85 -9.28
CA PRO A 99 24.42 -5.63 -9.80
C PRO A 99 24.09 -5.36 -11.27
N ALA A 100 23.87 -6.43 -12.06
CA ALA A 100 23.51 -6.31 -13.47
C ALA A 100 22.08 -5.72 -13.66
N LEU A 101 21.17 -6.00 -12.74
CA LEU A 101 19.81 -5.47 -12.78
C LEU A 101 19.71 -4.10 -12.09
N ARG A 102 20.43 -3.88 -10.99
CA ARG A 102 20.40 -2.63 -10.24
C ARG A 102 20.74 -1.40 -11.08
N LYS A 103 21.58 -1.53 -12.09
CA LYS A 103 21.93 -0.42 -13.00
C LYS A 103 20.77 0.07 -13.87
N PHE A 104 19.67 -0.69 -13.96
CA PHE A 104 18.45 -0.24 -14.65
C PHE A 104 17.57 0.66 -13.81
N PHE A 105 17.85 0.79 -12.52
CA PHE A 105 17.09 1.69 -11.65
C PHE A 105 17.38 3.15 -11.99
N ALA A 106 16.36 3.85 -12.49
CA ALA A 106 16.43 5.25 -12.89
C ALA A 106 15.57 6.17 -12.00
N GLY A 107 15.01 5.63 -10.91
CA GLY A 107 14.16 6.40 -9.99
C GLY A 107 14.94 7.47 -9.24
N LYS A 108 14.29 8.60 -9.04
CA LYS A 108 14.81 9.74 -8.27
C LYS A 108 13.77 10.19 -7.24
N PRO A 109 14.19 10.79 -6.10
CA PRO A 109 13.25 11.31 -5.10
C PRO A 109 12.24 12.31 -5.68
N GLU A 110 12.67 13.12 -6.65
CA GLU A 110 11.82 14.12 -7.30
C GLU A 110 10.61 13.52 -8.01
N HIS A 111 10.70 12.26 -8.46
CA HIS A 111 9.57 11.57 -9.10
C HIS A 111 8.41 11.27 -8.14
N ILE A 112 8.64 11.32 -6.83
CA ILE A 112 7.61 11.11 -5.81
C ILE A 112 6.99 12.43 -5.37
N ILE A 113 7.73 13.53 -5.48
CA ILE A 113 7.31 14.84 -4.98
C ILE A 113 6.35 15.54 -5.97
N HIS A 114 6.46 15.22 -7.26
CA HIS A 114 5.65 15.77 -8.35
C HIS A 114 4.51 14.86 -8.74
#